data_1aef92d4a66c68b1306d156e3016caef
#
_entry.id   1aef92d4a66c68b1306d156e3016caef
#
_cell.length_a   1.000
_cell.length_b   1.000
_cell.length_c   1.000
_cell.angle_alpha   90.00
_cell.angle_beta   90.00
_cell.angle_gamma   90.00
#
_symmetry.space_group_name_H-M   'P 1'
#
loop_
_entity.id
_entity.type
_entity.pdbx_description
1 polymer ?
#
loop_
_entity_poly.entity_id
_entity_poly.type
_entity_poly.pdbx_seq_one_letter_code
_entity_poly.pdbx_strand_id
1 'polypeptide(L)'
;KILTPQESYQSINWQVIILISALIPVGIVIQKTGTAGWIAGLISSATESVPFEWQPKVLLALIYFITIFLTEISSNAATAIIMTPISIAVAQQMGFDPRAFVFAVAFAASASFITPVGYQTNLMVYGPGGYKFSDYIRVGFPLAFIFWIMAIFILPILWPI
;
A
#
# COMPACT_ATOMS: atom_id res chain seq x y z
N LYS A 1 -20.86 -12.11 -31.98
CA LYS A 1 -20.96 -11.03 -30.95
C LYS A 1 -20.93 -11.70 -29.60
N ILE A 2 -19.94 -11.38 -28.78
CA ILE A 2 -19.80 -11.99 -27.45
C ILE A 2 -20.58 -11.14 -26.42
N LEU A 3 -20.55 -9.80 -26.55
CA LEU A 3 -21.28 -8.86 -25.68
C LEU A 3 -21.84 -7.70 -26.50
N THR A 4 -22.97 -7.16 -26.08
CA THR A 4 -23.48 -5.88 -26.57
C THR A 4 -22.79 -4.72 -25.83
N PRO A 5 -22.78 -3.48 -26.39
CA PRO A 5 -22.24 -2.31 -25.69
C PRO A 5 -22.92 -2.07 -24.34
N GLN A 6 -24.22 -2.30 -24.24
CA GLN A 6 -24.99 -2.15 -23.01
C GLN A 6 -24.56 -3.16 -21.94
N GLU A 7 -24.41 -4.43 -22.31
CA GLU A 7 -23.93 -5.47 -21.39
C GLU A 7 -22.51 -5.19 -20.90
N SER A 8 -21.65 -4.74 -21.83
CA SER A 8 -20.28 -4.32 -21.46
C SER A 8 -20.29 -3.17 -20.45
N TYR A 9 -21.12 -2.15 -20.67
CA TYR A 9 -21.24 -1.00 -19.78
C TYR A 9 -21.79 -1.36 -18.41
N GLN A 10 -22.76 -2.27 -18.35
CA GLN A 10 -23.33 -2.78 -17.09
C GLN A 10 -22.37 -3.68 -16.30
N SER A 11 -21.43 -4.32 -16.98
CA SER A 11 -20.41 -5.16 -16.36
C SER A 11 -19.29 -4.37 -15.67
N ILE A 12 -19.20 -3.05 -15.92
CA ILE A 12 -18.20 -2.18 -15.30
C ILE A 12 -18.60 -1.89 -13.85
N ASN A 13 -17.68 -2.08 -12.93
CA ASN A 13 -17.88 -1.67 -11.54
C ASN A 13 -17.65 -0.15 -11.37
N TRP A 14 -18.68 0.62 -11.71
CA TRP A 14 -18.66 2.09 -11.66
C TRP A 14 -18.36 2.63 -10.27
N GLN A 15 -18.75 1.93 -9.22
CA GLN A 15 -18.48 2.34 -7.83
C GLN A 15 -16.97 2.46 -7.57
N VAL A 16 -16.20 1.48 -8.04
CA VAL A 16 -14.73 1.50 -7.90
C VAL A 16 -14.11 2.62 -8.73
N ILE A 17 -14.57 2.82 -9.98
CA ILE A 17 -14.05 3.88 -10.84
C ILE A 17 -14.32 5.26 -10.23
N ILE A 18 -15.56 5.49 -9.77
CA ILE A 18 -15.94 6.77 -9.13
C ILE A 18 -15.15 6.98 -7.83
N LEU A 19 -14.98 5.93 -7.01
CA LEU A 19 -14.20 6.01 -5.78
C LEU A 19 -12.74 6.41 -6.07
N ILE A 20 -12.08 5.73 -7.01
CA ILE A 20 -10.71 6.06 -7.40
C ILE A 20 -10.62 7.50 -7.91
N SER A 21 -11.53 7.89 -8.81
CA SER A 21 -11.57 9.26 -9.36
C SER A 21 -11.77 10.32 -8.27
N ALA A 22 -12.60 10.06 -7.27
CA ALA A 22 -12.84 10.95 -6.14
C ALA A 22 -11.63 11.05 -5.17
N LEU A 23 -10.81 10.00 -5.09
CA LEU A 23 -9.64 9.96 -4.21
C LEU A 23 -8.38 10.59 -4.84
N ILE A 24 -8.28 10.68 -6.17
CA ILE A 24 -7.15 11.34 -6.85
C ILE A 24 -6.93 12.78 -6.34
N PRO A 25 -7.96 13.64 -6.24
CA PRO A 25 -7.78 14.99 -5.68
C PRO A 25 -7.22 15.01 -4.27
N VAL A 26 -7.53 14.01 -3.42
CA VAL A 26 -6.98 13.91 -2.06
C VAL A 26 -5.47 13.76 -2.11
N GLY A 27 -4.95 12.87 -2.97
CA GLY A 27 -3.50 12.73 -3.18
C GLY A 27 -2.83 14.02 -3.66
N ILE A 28 -3.49 14.76 -4.56
CA ILE A 28 -3.01 16.07 -5.04
C ILE A 28 -2.98 17.10 -3.90
N VAL A 29 -4.00 17.13 -3.05
CA VAL A 29 -4.06 18.03 -1.88
C VAL A 29 -2.95 17.70 -0.89
N ILE A 30 -2.71 16.43 -0.59
CA ILE A 30 -1.62 15.98 0.31
C ILE A 30 -0.25 16.49 -0.20
N GLN A 31 -0.02 16.48 -1.52
CA GLN A 31 1.20 17.04 -2.10
C GLN A 31 1.23 18.57 -2.02
N LYS A 32 0.14 19.24 -2.44
CA LYS A 32 0.09 20.72 -2.50
C LYS A 32 0.14 21.39 -1.14
N THR A 33 -0.39 20.78 -0.11
CA THR A 33 -0.36 21.29 1.27
C THR A 33 1.00 21.10 1.96
N GLY A 34 1.93 20.36 1.35
CA GLY A 34 3.20 20.00 1.96
C GLY A 34 3.09 18.88 3.00
N THR A 35 1.90 18.32 3.20
CA THR A 35 1.67 17.23 4.17
C THR A 35 2.52 16.00 3.84
N ALA A 36 2.64 15.65 2.54
CA ALA A 36 3.50 14.55 2.10
C ALA A 36 4.96 14.79 2.50
N GLY A 37 5.47 15.99 2.26
CA GLY A 37 6.85 16.37 2.62
C GLY A 37 7.09 16.39 4.14
N TRP A 38 6.11 16.82 4.92
CA TRP A 38 6.21 16.79 6.38
C TRP A 38 6.27 15.36 6.92
N ILE A 39 5.39 14.48 6.46
CA ILE A 39 5.41 13.05 6.83
C ILE A 39 6.71 12.40 6.35
N ALA A 40 7.16 12.72 5.13
CA ALA A 40 8.42 12.23 4.59
C ALA A 40 9.61 12.64 5.47
N GLY A 41 9.63 13.88 5.96
CA GLY A 41 10.64 14.36 6.91
C GLY A 41 10.68 13.56 8.22
N LEU A 42 9.50 13.20 8.75
CA LEU A 42 9.41 12.34 9.95
C LEU A 42 9.96 10.93 9.70
N ILE A 43 9.63 10.35 8.55
CA ILE A 43 10.11 9.01 8.18
C ILE A 43 11.62 9.04 7.92
N SER A 44 12.12 10.06 7.21
CA SER A 44 13.54 10.22 6.89
C SER A 44 14.39 10.43 8.15
N SER A 45 13.92 11.23 9.11
CA SER A 45 14.64 11.45 10.37
C SER A 45 14.82 10.16 11.18
N ALA A 46 13.89 9.20 11.06
CA ALA A 46 14.03 7.90 11.72
C ALA A 46 15.20 7.06 11.12
N THR A 47 15.73 7.43 9.97
CA THR A 47 16.83 6.72 9.30
C THR A 47 18.17 7.45 9.32
N GLU A 48 18.26 8.62 9.94
CA GLU A 48 19.51 9.41 10.03
C GLU A 48 20.67 8.66 10.69
N SER A 49 20.35 7.79 11.66
CA SER A 49 21.34 6.97 12.35
C SER A 49 21.76 5.70 11.59
N VAL A 50 21.13 5.44 10.44
CA VAL A 50 21.38 4.23 9.63
C VAL A 50 22.47 4.53 8.62
N PRO A 51 23.48 3.63 8.44
CA PRO A 51 24.46 3.78 7.37
C PRO A 51 23.79 3.97 6.00
N PHE A 52 24.33 4.86 5.18
CA PHE A 52 23.74 5.26 3.89
C PHE A 52 23.38 4.09 2.98
N GLU A 53 24.20 3.04 2.97
CA GLU A 53 23.97 1.83 2.17
C GLU A 53 22.67 1.07 2.54
N TRP A 54 22.20 1.21 3.78
CA TRP A 54 21.00 0.55 4.29
C TRP A 54 19.77 1.46 4.33
N GLN A 55 19.97 2.78 4.23
CA GLN A 55 18.88 3.76 4.30
C GLN A 55 17.73 3.45 3.32
N PRO A 56 17.98 3.16 2.02
CA PRO A 56 16.88 2.89 1.08
C PRO A 56 16.06 1.67 1.48
N LYS A 57 16.72 0.60 1.95
CA LYS A 57 16.04 -0.63 2.39
C LYS A 57 15.23 -0.42 3.66
N VAL A 58 15.76 0.35 4.61
CA VAL A 58 15.06 0.66 5.87
C VAL A 58 13.87 1.57 5.59
N LEU A 59 14.01 2.58 4.74
CA LEU A 59 12.90 3.44 4.33
C LEU A 59 11.81 2.66 3.61
N LEU A 60 12.19 1.78 2.69
CA LEU A 60 11.26 0.90 1.98
C LEU A 60 10.54 -0.03 2.94
N ALA A 61 11.26 -0.59 3.92
CA ALA A 61 10.69 -1.42 4.97
C ALA A 61 9.67 -0.65 5.83
N LEU A 62 9.97 0.59 6.20
CA LEU A 62 9.07 1.44 6.98
C LEU A 62 7.82 1.81 6.18
N ILE A 63 7.96 2.24 4.93
CA ILE A 63 6.83 2.59 4.06
C ILE A 63 5.94 1.37 3.84
N TYR A 64 6.52 0.21 3.57
CA TYR A 64 5.76 -1.03 3.40
C TYR A 64 5.01 -1.40 4.69
N PHE A 65 5.67 -1.32 5.84
CA PHE A 65 5.08 -1.63 7.15
C PHE A 65 3.91 -0.69 7.48
N ILE A 66 4.10 0.63 7.31
CA ILE A 66 3.04 1.61 7.54
C ILE A 66 1.85 1.34 6.60
N THR A 67 2.13 1.00 5.34
CA THR A 67 1.11 0.73 4.34
C THR A 67 0.31 -0.52 4.68
N ILE A 68 0.95 -1.63 5.11
CA ILE A 68 0.23 -2.83 5.58
C ILE A 68 -0.67 -2.47 6.75
N PHE A 69 -0.16 -1.74 7.74
CA PHE A 69 -0.96 -1.38 8.90
C PHE A 69 -2.18 -0.55 8.53
N LEU A 70 -2.04 0.41 7.62
CA LEU A 70 -3.14 1.24 7.15
C LEU A 70 -4.16 0.44 6.33
N THR A 71 -3.74 -0.49 5.48
CA THR A 71 -4.65 -1.27 4.64
C THR A 71 -5.49 -2.28 5.43
N GLU A 72 -5.05 -2.68 6.62
CA GLU A 72 -5.84 -3.53 7.52
C GLU A 72 -7.04 -2.81 8.16
N ILE A 73 -7.02 -1.47 8.17
CA ILE A 73 -8.07 -0.63 8.77
C ILE A 73 -8.85 0.14 7.71
N SER A 74 -8.26 0.35 6.54
CA SER A 74 -8.81 1.13 5.42
C SER A 74 -8.89 0.28 4.16
N SER A 75 -9.60 0.77 3.13
CA SER A 75 -9.61 0.07 1.84
C SER A 75 -8.23 0.13 1.16
N ASN A 76 -7.87 -0.94 0.45
CA ASN A 76 -6.61 -1.03 -0.29
C ASN A 76 -6.41 0.16 -1.24
N ALA A 77 -7.48 0.56 -1.95
CA ALA A 77 -7.45 1.70 -2.87
C ALA A 77 -7.19 3.03 -2.15
N ALA A 78 -7.88 3.30 -1.03
CA ALA A 78 -7.67 4.51 -0.25
C ALA A 78 -6.25 4.56 0.33
N THR A 79 -5.77 3.45 0.87
CA THR A 79 -4.39 3.33 1.40
C THR A 79 -3.36 3.60 0.30
N ALA A 80 -3.50 2.98 -0.87
CA ALA A 80 -2.58 3.19 -1.98
C ALA A 80 -2.55 4.66 -2.43
N ILE A 81 -3.72 5.32 -2.54
CA ILE A 81 -3.80 6.72 -2.98
C ILE A 81 -3.16 7.67 -1.95
N ILE A 82 -3.34 7.43 -0.67
CA ILE A 82 -2.74 8.25 0.40
C ILE A 82 -1.23 8.02 0.50
N MET A 83 -0.80 6.76 0.48
CA MET A 83 0.61 6.41 0.70
C MET A 83 1.50 6.66 -0.51
N THR A 84 0.96 6.63 -1.74
CA THR A 84 1.76 6.87 -2.96
C THR A 84 2.43 8.24 -2.97
N PRO A 85 1.73 9.38 -2.78
CA PRO A 85 2.39 10.68 -2.76
C PRO A 85 3.41 10.82 -1.60
N ILE A 86 3.15 10.18 -0.47
CA ILE A 86 4.07 10.17 0.68
C ILE A 86 5.34 9.39 0.31
N SER A 87 5.20 8.21 -0.29
CA SER A 87 6.33 7.37 -0.69
C SER A 87 7.22 8.04 -1.75
N ILE A 88 6.61 8.76 -2.70
CA ILE A 88 7.33 9.57 -3.69
C ILE A 88 8.09 10.70 -3.01
N ALA A 89 7.46 11.42 -2.08
CA ALA A 89 8.09 12.52 -1.36
C ALA A 89 9.29 12.03 -0.52
N VAL A 90 9.17 10.88 0.16
CA VAL A 90 10.27 10.26 0.91
C VAL A 90 11.44 9.94 -0.01
N ALA A 91 11.18 9.26 -1.14
CA ALA A 91 12.22 8.89 -2.09
C ALA A 91 12.94 10.12 -2.66
N GLN A 92 12.18 11.13 -3.08
CA GLN A 92 12.73 12.38 -3.64
C GLN A 92 13.56 13.17 -2.61
N GLN A 93 13.11 13.23 -1.36
CA GLN A 93 13.81 13.94 -0.29
C GLN A 93 15.16 13.31 0.03
N MET A 94 15.26 11.99 -0.11
CA MET A 94 16.49 11.23 0.13
C MET A 94 17.34 11.05 -1.14
N GLY A 95 16.87 11.53 -2.30
CA GLY A 95 17.59 11.41 -3.58
C GLY A 95 17.50 10.03 -4.23
N PHE A 96 16.51 9.20 -3.83
CA PHE A 96 16.30 7.85 -4.37
C PHE A 96 15.26 7.83 -5.51
N ASP A 97 15.34 6.80 -6.35
CA ASP A 97 14.31 6.55 -7.39
C ASP A 97 12.97 6.17 -6.71
N PRO A 98 11.88 6.92 -6.96
CA PRO A 98 10.60 6.66 -6.31
C PRO A 98 9.91 5.37 -6.77
N ARG A 99 10.32 4.75 -7.89
CA ARG A 99 9.62 3.59 -8.46
C ARG A 99 9.53 2.42 -7.49
N ALA A 100 10.63 2.04 -6.84
CA ALA A 100 10.63 0.96 -5.86
C ALA A 100 9.65 1.23 -4.70
N PHE A 101 9.58 2.49 -4.25
CA PHE A 101 8.70 2.90 -3.15
C PHE A 101 7.22 2.89 -3.55
N VAL A 102 6.90 3.30 -4.77
CA VAL A 102 5.53 3.23 -5.31
C VAL A 102 5.08 1.78 -5.45
N PHE A 103 5.93 0.89 -5.96
CA PHE A 103 5.61 -0.54 -6.02
C PHE A 103 5.49 -1.17 -4.63
N ALA A 104 6.32 -0.74 -3.67
CA ALA A 104 6.20 -1.18 -2.28
C ALA A 104 4.80 -0.83 -1.71
N VAL A 105 4.32 0.38 -1.95
CA VAL A 105 2.97 0.80 -1.55
C VAL A 105 1.90 -0.05 -2.24
N ALA A 106 2.01 -0.29 -3.55
CA ALA A 106 1.03 -1.08 -4.30
C ALA A 106 0.93 -2.52 -3.79
N PHE A 107 2.07 -3.17 -3.54
CA PHE A 107 2.09 -4.53 -2.97
C PHE A 107 1.62 -4.56 -1.53
N ALA A 108 2.07 -3.62 -0.69
CA ALA A 108 1.68 -3.55 0.71
C ALA A 108 0.18 -3.28 0.88
N ALA A 109 -0.38 -2.35 0.08
CA ALA A 109 -1.82 -2.06 0.11
C ALA A 109 -2.67 -3.26 -0.30
N SER A 110 -2.12 -4.18 -1.10
CA SER A 110 -2.81 -5.41 -1.51
C SER A 110 -2.57 -6.58 -0.55
N ALA A 111 -1.63 -6.46 0.39
CA ALA A 111 -1.24 -7.51 1.33
C ALA A 111 -2.08 -7.50 2.63
N SER A 112 -3.38 -7.36 2.50
CA SER A 112 -4.35 -7.27 3.60
C SER A 112 -4.78 -8.67 4.05
N PHE A 113 -3.91 -9.34 4.79
CA PHE A 113 -4.10 -10.75 5.21
C PHE A 113 -4.39 -10.92 6.69
N ILE A 114 -4.07 -9.92 7.53
CA ILE A 114 -4.00 -10.07 8.99
C ILE A 114 -5.39 -9.98 9.62
N THR A 115 -6.33 -9.27 8.97
CA THR A 115 -7.68 -9.10 9.49
C THR A 115 -8.76 -9.54 8.51
N PRO A 116 -9.94 -9.99 9.00
CA PRO A 116 -11.06 -10.28 8.11
C PRO A 116 -11.65 -9.02 7.47
N VAL A 117 -11.46 -7.84 8.06
CA VAL A 117 -12.03 -6.57 7.57
C VAL A 117 -11.14 -5.86 6.55
N GLY A 118 -9.85 -6.17 6.49
CA GLY A 118 -8.90 -5.51 5.60
C GLY A 118 -9.20 -5.71 4.12
N TYR A 119 -9.89 -6.81 3.75
CA TYR A 119 -10.28 -7.07 2.37
C TYR A 119 -11.65 -7.74 2.28
N GLN A 120 -12.46 -7.34 1.29
CA GLN A 120 -13.82 -7.86 1.11
C GLN A 120 -13.87 -9.39 1.01
N THR A 121 -12.91 -10.01 0.32
CA THR A 121 -12.86 -11.46 0.15
C THR A 121 -12.67 -12.17 1.50
N ASN A 122 -11.85 -11.61 2.38
CA ASN A 122 -11.64 -12.13 3.73
C ASN A 122 -12.96 -12.10 4.52
N LEU A 123 -13.69 -10.98 4.42
CA LEU A 123 -14.97 -10.81 5.10
C LEU A 123 -16.04 -11.77 4.56
N MET A 124 -16.06 -12.04 3.24
CA MET A 124 -17.02 -12.94 2.62
C MET A 124 -16.90 -14.38 3.13
N VAL A 125 -15.68 -14.84 3.41
CA VAL A 125 -15.44 -16.21 3.90
C VAL A 125 -15.45 -16.31 5.42
N TYR A 126 -15.39 -15.20 6.14
CA TYR A 126 -15.31 -15.13 7.60
C TYR A 126 -16.51 -15.82 8.28
N GLY A 127 -17.74 -15.44 7.91
CA GLY A 127 -18.96 -16.02 8.47
C GLY A 127 -19.20 -17.45 8.00
N PRO A 128 -19.34 -17.71 6.69
CA PRO A 128 -19.62 -19.05 6.16
C PRO A 128 -18.55 -20.09 6.50
N GLY A 129 -17.28 -19.66 6.60
CA GLY A 129 -16.16 -20.54 6.94
C GLY A 129 -16.03 -20.84 8.45
N GLY A 130 -16.79 -20.17 9.30
CA GLY A 130 -16.71 -20.34 10.76
C GLY A 130 -15.37 -19.90 11.35
N TYR A 131 -14.63 -19.05 10.63
CA TYR A 131 -13.33 -18.54 11.07
C TYR A 131 -13.48 -17.58 12.25
N LYS A 132 -12.46 -17.57 13.11
CA LYS A 132 -12.30 -16.58 14.17
C LYS A 132 -11.32 -15.50 13.75
N PHE A 133 -11.40 -14.33 14.34
CA PHE A 133 -10.47 -13.24 14.08
C PHE A 133 -8.99 -13.66 14.30
N SER A 134 -8.77 -14.47 15.35
CA SER A 134 -7.46 -15.04 15.66
C SER A 134 -6.86 -15.93 14.57
N ASP A 135 -7.70 -16.56 13.75
CA ASP A 135 -7.22 -17.43 12.67
C ASP A 135 -6.57 -16.61 11.56
N TYR A 136 -7.14 -15.42 11.26
CA TYR A 136 -6.55 -14.46 10.32
C TYR A 136 -5.21 -13.96 10.82
N ILE A 137 -5.09 -13.56 12.09
CA ILE A 137 -3.80 -13.14 12.66
C ILE A 137 -2.78 -14.28 12.57
N ARG A 138 -3.20 -15.50 12.94
CA ARG A 138 -2.29 -16.66 13.00
C ARG A 138 -1.70 -17.03 11.65
N VAL A 139 -2.46 -16.91 10.58
CA VAL A 139 -2.04 -17.25 9.21
C VAL A 139 -1.58 -16.00 8.45
N GLY A 140 -2.32 -14.90 8.58
CA GLY A 140 -2.07 -13.68 7.83
C GLY A 140 -0.81 -12.94 8.27
N PHE A 141 -0.50 -12.90 9.58
CA PHE A 141 0.70 -12.22 10.05
C PHE A 141 2.01 -12.85 9.52
N PRO A 142 2.23 -14.18 9.61
CA PRO A 142 3.41 -14.78 9.00
C PRO A 142 3.48 -14.55 7.49
N LEU A 143 2.34 -14.62 6.80
CA LEU A 143 2.27 -14.37 5.36
C LEU A 143 2.65 -12.93 5.02
N ALA A 144 2.04 -11.94 5.69
CA ALA A 144 2.36 -10.52 5.52
C ALA A 144 3.84 -10.24 5.82
N PHE A 145 4.41 -10.88 6.84
CA PHE A 145 5.82 -10.75 7.19
C PHE A 145 6.75 -11.31 6.09
N ILE A 146 6.41 -12.44 5.49
CA ILE A 146 7.16 -13.00 4.35
C ILE A 146 7.12 -12.04 3.17
N PHE A 147 5.95 -11.52 2.80
CA PHE A 147 5.82 -10.54 1.72
C PHE A 147 6.59 -9.25 2.01
N TRP A 148 6.57 -8.78 3.25
CA TRP A 148 7.35 -7.62 3.69
C TRP A 148 8.85 -7.83 3.48
N ILE A 149 9.40 -8.96 3.94
CA ILE A 149 10.82 -9.29 3.74
C ILE A 149 11.13 -9.41 2.24
N MET A 150 10.29 -10.13 1.48
CA MET A 150 10.50 -10.28 0.05
C MET A 150 10.54 -8.92 -0.66
N ALA A 151 9.65 -8.00 -0.31
CA ALA A 151 9.61 -6.67 -0.91
C ALA A 151 10.90 -5.88 -0.65
N ILE A 152 11.44 -5.92 0.59
CA ILE A 152 12.67 -5.20 0.97
C ILE A 152 13.87 -5.65 0.13
N PHE A 153 13.94 -6.93 -0.25
CA PHE A 153 15.08 -7.47 -1.01
C PHE A 153 14.84 -7.49 -2.51
N ILE A 154 13.63 -7.78 -2.97
CA ILE A 154 13.33 -7.96 -4.40
C ILE A 154 13.13 -6.61 -5.09
N LEU A 155 12.42 -5.66 -4.46
CA LEU A 155 12.14 -4.38 -5.11
C LEU A 155 13.39 -3.58 -5.48
N PRO A 156 14.43 -3.47 -4.62
CA PRO A 156 15.65 -2.80 -4.99
C PRO A 156 16.46 -3.50 -6.10
N ILE A 157 16.24 -4.78 -6.32
CA ILE A 157 16.87 -5.52 -7.43
C ILE A 157 16.19 -5.20 -8.76
N LEU A 158 14.85 -5.08 -8.75
CA LEU A 158 14.06 -4.79 -9.95
C LEU A 158 14.08 -3.29 -10.31
N TRP A 159 14.10 -2.45 -9.30
CA TRP A 159 14.18 -0.99 -9.42
C TRP A 159 15.32 -0.50 -8.52
N PRO A 160 16.54 -0.38 -9.05
CA PRO A 160 17.69 0.09 -8.27
C PRO A 160 17.42 1.45 -7.61
N ILE A 161 17.74 1.55 -6.33
CA ILE A 161 17.49 2.70 -5.48
C ILE A 161 18.81 3.39 -5.17
#